data_704000b43ac567ca04b0481e8b3f1912
#
_entry.id   704000b43ac567ca04b0481e8b3f1912
#
_cell.length_a   1.000
_cell.length_b   1.000
_cell.length_c   1.000
_cell.angle_alpha   90.00
_cell.angle_beta   90.00
_cell.angle_gamma   90.00
#
_symmetry.space_group_name_H-M   'P 1'
#
loop_
_entity.id
_entity.type
_entity.pdbx_description
1 polymer ?
#
loop_
_entity_poly.entity_id
_entity_poly.type
_entity_poly.pdbx_seq_one_letter_code
_entity_poly.pdbx_strand_id
1 'polypeptide(L)'
;GSGYSRMFQYERTQSRIGGTLWEKPLQYIENSPLFSADRVQTPLLMMHNDRDGAVPWYQGIEYFVALRRLQKPVWMLTYNGEAHNLRKRQNRKDLTIRMMQFFDHYLKGKPAPVWMTRGIPAIEKGINKGYELSNGNSVKQKNRTQLRNKK
;
A
#
# COMPACT_ATOMS: atom_id res chain seq x y z
N GLY A 1 0.71 11.34 6.16
CA GLY A 1 0.02 12.58 6.49
C GLY A 1 0.67 13.36 7.60
N SER A 2 0.37 14.64 7.67
CA SER A 2 0.85 15.51 8.73
C SER A 2 0.41 15.09 10.14
N GLY A 3 -0.45 14.10 10.25
CA GLY A 3 -0.97 13.63 11.52
C GLY A 3 -1.89 14.61 12.24
N TYR A 4 -2.17 15.74 11.63
CA TYR A 4 -2.93 16.81 12.26
C TYR A 4 -4.33 16.38 12.75
N SER A 5 -4.99 15.50 12.01
CA SER A 5 -6.31 14.97 12.40
C SER A 5 -6.32 14.15 13.70
N ARG A 6 -5.16 13.85 14.26
CA ARG A 6 -5.00 13.09 15.51
C ARG A 6 -3.99 13.73 16.46
N MET A 7 -3.99 15.04 16.55
CA MET A 7 -3.03 15.83 17.33
C MET A 7 -2.88 15.34 18.76
N PHE A 8 -3.97 15.06 19.46
CA PHE A 8 -3.91 14.56 20.83
C PHE A 8 -3.06 13.29 20.98
N GLN A 9 -3.13 12.37 19.98
CA GLN A 9 -2.31 11.17 19.96
C GLN A 9 -0.83 11.51 19.82
N TYR A 10 -0.49 12.46 18.96
CA TYR A 10 0.89 12.88 18.75
C TYR A 10 1.42 13.71 19.90
N GLU A 11 0.64 14.62 20.43
CA GLU A 11 1.04 15.51 21.49
C GLU A 11 1.23 14.80 22.84
N ARG A 12 0.26 13.96 23.25
CA ARG A 12 0.13 13.54 24.63
C ARG A 12 0.04 12.03 24.87
N THR A 13 -0.29 11.23 23.86
CA THR A 13 -0.51 9.80 24.07
C THR A 13 0.59 8.93 23.43
N GLN A 14 0.29 8.14 22.40
CA GLN A 14 1.20 7.11 21.87
C GLN A 14 2.52 7.66 21.35
N SER A 15 2.48 8.75 20.59
CA SER A 15 3.70 9.30 19.95
C SER A 15 4.51 10.20 20.87
N ARG A 16 3.89 10.81 21.87
CA ARG A 16 4.56 11.59 22.95
C ARG A 16 5.53 12.65 22.46
N ILE A 17 5.19 13.35 21.39
CA ILE A 17 5.99 14.47 20.90
C ILE A 17 6.06 15.58 21.95
N GLY A 18 5.01 15.73 22.77
CA GLY A 18 4.98 16.62 23.92
C GLY A 18 4.80 18.09 23.60
N GLY A 19 4.19 18.41 22.46
CA GLY A 19 3.83 19.75 22.03
C GLY A 19 3.10 19.74 20.70
N THR A 20 2.51 20.85 20.34
CA THR A 20 1.78 21.04 19.09
C THR A 20 2.71 21.05 17.88
N LEU A 21 2.14 20.92 16.67
CA LEU A 21 2.88 21.02 15.41
C LEU A 21 3.64 22.37 15.30
N TRP A 22 3.07 23.45 15.79
CA TRP A 22 3.67 24.78 15.71
C TRP A 22 4.78 25.00 16.75
N GLU A 23 4.69 24.34 17.89
CA GLU A 23 5.74 24.37 18.92
C GLU A 23 6.91 23.48 18.59
N LYS A 24 6.64 22.34 17.92
CA LYS A 24 7.64 21.29 17.64
C LYS A 24 7.62 20.82 16.18
N PRO A 25 7.71 21.73 15.19
CA PRO A 25 7.53 21.36 13.78
C PRO A 25 8.55 20.31 13.29
N LEU A 26 9.79 20.39 13.73
CA LEU A 26 10.83 19.45 13.31
C LEU A 26 10.54 18.02 13.78
N GLN A 27 10.08 17.85 15.01
CA GLN A 27 9.72 16.53 15.54
C GLN A 27 8.55 15.90 14.75
N TYR A 28 7.58 16.71 14.32
CA TYR A 28 6.49 16.21 13.45
C TYR A 28 6.99 15.82 12.08
N ILE A 29 7.91 16.56 11.48
CA ILE A 29 8.53 16.23 10.20
C ILE A 29 9.35 14.94 10.32
N GLU A 30 10.24 14.85 11.29
CA GLU A 30 11.13 13.72 11.51
C GLU A 30 10.37 12.40 11.80
N ASN A 31 9.23 12.50 12.50
CA ASN A 31 8.39 11.35 12.83
C ASN A 31 7.26 11.07 11.81
N SER A 32 7.24 11.76 10.69
CA SER A 32 6.27 11.53 9.61
C SER A 32 6.92 10.78 8.45
N PRO A 33 6.61 9.49 8.23
CA PRO A 33 7.21 8.67 7.17
C PRO A 33 7.08 9.28 5.76
N LEU A 34 6.08 10.13 5.55
CA LEU A 34 5.87 10.82 4.29
C LEU A 34 7.11 11.61 3.85
N PHE A 35 7.75 12.33 4.78
CA PHE A 35 8.92 13.15 4.48
C PHE A 35 10.22 12.35 4.28
N SER A 36 10.18 11.05 4.52
CA SER A 36 11.27 10.11 4.28
C SER A 36 10.94 9.05 3.24
N ALA A 37 9.86 9.24 2.48
CA ALA A 37 9.40 8.28 1.49
C ALA A 37 10.42 8.03 0.36
N ASP A 38 11.23 9.02 0.05
CA ASP A 38 12.34 8.95 -0.92
C ASP A 38 13.41 7.92 -0.53
N ARG A 39 13.62 7.71 0.77
CA ARG A 39 14.61 6.77 1.33
C ARG A 39 14.13 5.32 1.38
N VAL A 40 12.85 5.06 1.14
CA VAL A 40 12.28 3.71 1.15
C VAL A 40 12.89 2.90 -0.01
N GLN A 41 13.49 1.76 0.32
CA GLN A 41 14.06 0.81 -0.64
C GLN A 41 13.34 -0.53 -0.62
N THR A 42 12.82 -0.91 0.54
CA THR A 42 12.11 -2.17 0.73
C THR A 42 10.71 -2.12 0.10
N PRO A 43 10.32 -3.13 -0.68
CA PRO A 43 8.95 -3.26 -1.16
C PRO A 43 7.93 -3.24 -0.04
N LEU A 44 6.82 -2.53 -0.22
CA LEU A 44 5.83 -2.33 0.83
C LEU A 44 4.45 -2.82 0.40
N LEU A 45 3.84 -3.66 1.24
CA LEU A 45 2.43 -3.99 1.16
C LEU A 45 1.68 -3.28 2.30
N MET A 46 0.76 -2.39 1.94
CA MET A 46 -0.06 -1.63 2.87
C MET A 46 -1.49 -2.17 2.90
N MET A 47 -2.14 -2.09 4.04
CA MET A 47 -3.59 -2.24 4.16
C MET A 47 -4.16 -1.01 4.88
N HIS A 48 -5.17 -0.38 4.28
CA HIS A 48 -5.87 0.73 4.90
C HIS A 48 -7.31 0.80 4.39
N ASN A 49 -8.27 0.79 5.29
CA ASN A 49 -9.68 0.65 4.96
C ASN A 49 -10.40 2.00 4.97
N ASP A 50 -11.44 2.13 4.15
CA ASP A 50 -12.18 3.38 3.91
C ASP A 50 -13.05 3.83 5.11
N ARG A 51 -13.39 2.91 6.03
CA ARG A 51 -14.11 3.22 7.28
C ARG A 51 -13.22 3.14 8.52
N ASP A 52 -11.93 3.35 8.36
CA ASP A 52 -11.02 3.41 9.49
C ASP A 52 -11.28 4.66 10.34
N GLY A 53 -11.92 4.47 11.49
CA GLY A 53 -12.17 5.53 12.48
C GLY A 53 -11.01 5.76 13.44
N ALA A 54 -9.99 4.88 13.41
CA ALA A 54 -8.81 5.02 14.26
C ALA A 54 -7.71 5.84 13.58
N VAL A 55 -7.47 5.58 12.29
CA VAL A 55 -6.53 6.34 11.46
C VAL A 55 -7.24 6.79 10.19
N PRO A 56 -7.30 8.09 9.88
CA PRO A 56 -7.97 8.55 8.66
C PRO A 56 -7.40 7.90 7.40
N TRP A 57 -8.29 7.34 6.57
CA TRP A 57 -7.92 6.57 5.38
C TRP A 57 -7.01 7.33 4.40
N TYR A 58 -7.24 8.63 4.23
CA TYR A 58 -6.40 9.42 3.31
C TYR A 58 -4.95 9.56 3.77
N GLN A 59 -4.59 9.28 5.00
CA GLN A 59 -3.18 9.19 5.40
C GLN A 59 -2.46 8.03 4.70
N GLY A 60 -3.15 6.89 4.56
CA GLY A 60 -2.64 5.76 3.78
C GLY A 60 -2.55 6.08 2.30
N ILE A 61 -3.58 6.73 1.73
CA ILE A 61 -3.59 7.18 0.33
C ILE A 61 -2.41 8.12 0.07
N GLU A 62 -2.22 9.11 0.92
CA GLU A 62 -1.14 10.10 0.79
C GLU A 62 0.24 9.42 0.72
N TYR A 63 0.51 8.52 1.65
CA TYR A 63 1.78 7.79 1.67
C TYR A 63 1.94 6.85 0.48
N PHE A 64 0.88 6.12 0.10
CA PHE A 64 0.86 5.28 -1.09
C PHE A 64 1.16 6.08 -2.36
N VAL A 65 0.49 7.22 -2.54
CA VAL A 65 0.69 8.09 -3.72
C VAL A 65 2.11 8.66 -3.75
N ALA A 66 2.65 9.08 -2.60
CA ALA A 66 4.03 9.55 -2.51
C ALA A 66 5.03 8.47 -2.97
N LEU A 67 4.90 7.23 -2.45
CA LEU A 67 5.75 6.11 -2.86
C LEU A 67 5.60 5.78 -4.35
N ARG A 68 4.37 5.83 -4.90
CA ARG A 68 4.12 5.61 -6.33
C ARG A 68 4.78 6.69 -7.20
N ARG A 69 4.71 7.96 -6.82
CA ARG A 69 5.39 9.06 -7.52
C ARG A 69 6.91 8.90 -7.52
N LEU A 70 7.45 8.36 -6.43
CA LEU A 70 8.87 8.06 -6.27
C LEU A 70 9.26 6.71 -6.92
N GLN A 71 8.35 6.07 -7.66
CA GLN A 71 8.56 4.78 -8.34
C GLN A 71 8.97 3.65 -7.39
N LYS A 72 8.59 3.75 -6.11
CA LYS A 72 8.87 2.70 -5.13
C LYS A 72 7.90 1.53 -5.31
N PRO A 73 8.35 0.27 -5.14
CA PRO A 73 7.47 -0.90 -5.21
C PRO A 73 6.52 -0.90 -4.00
N VAL A 74 5.27 -0.52 -4.24
CA VAL A 74 4.23 -0.42 -3.21
C VAL A 74 2.88 -0.90 -3.72
N TRP A 75 2.16 -1.63 -2.89
CA TRP A 75 0.79 -2.08 -3.09
C TRP A 75 -0.05 -1.65 -1.90
N MET A 76 -1.28 -1.23 -2.16
CA MET A 76 -2.24 -0.90 -1.11
C MET A 76 -3.53 -1.68 -1.28
N LEU A 77 -3.91 -2.42 -0.24
CA LEU A 77 -5.15 -3.16 -0.15
C LEU A 77 -6.18 -2.33 0.63
N THR A 78 -7.34 -2.10 0.03
CA THR A 78 -8.46 -1.43 0.68
C THR A 78 -9.68 -2.36 0.66
N TYR A 79 -10.19 -2.70 1.84
CA TYR A 79 -11.39 -3.49 2.01
C TYR A 79 -12.56 -2.56 2.32
N ASN A 80 -13.36 -2.25 1.30
CA ASN A 80 -14.46 -1.29 1.41
C ASN A 80 -15.48 -1.69 2.48
N GLY A 81 -15.84 -0.73 3.31
CA GLY A 81 -16.78 -0.92 4.42
C GLY A 81 -16.19 -1.58 5.67
N GLU A 82 -14.88 -1.88 5.67
CA GLU A 82 -14.18 -2.34 6.88
C GLU A 82 -13.61 -1.16 7.67
N ALA A 83 -13.56 -1.33 8.98
CA ALA A 83 -12.94 -0.39 9.91
C ALA A 83 -11.41 -0.62 10.01
N HIS A 84 -10.79 -0.12 11.08
CA HIS A 84 -9.35 -0.28 11.33
C HIS A 84 -8.92 -1.75 11.27
N ASN A 85 -9.67 -2.63 11.88
CA ASN A 85 -9.45 -4.08 11.83
C ASN A 85 -10.49 -4.76 10.92
N LEU A 86 -10.05 -5.72 10.12
CA LEU A 86 -10.94 -6.52 9.30
C LEU A 86 -11.85 -7.40 10.16
N ARG A 87 -13.17 -7.28 9.97
CA ARG A 87 -14.17 -8.10 10.67
C ARG A 87 -14.70 -9.23 9.81
N LYS A 88 -14.90 -9.02 8.51
CA LYS A 88 -15.43 -10.03 7.61
C LYS A 88 -14.42 -11.14 7.37
N ARG A 89 -14.81 -12.39 7.61
CA ARG A 89 -13.94 -13.56 7.44
C ARG A 89 -13.31 -13.63 6.05
N GLN A 90 -14.10 -13.35 5.01
CA GLN A 90 -13.61 -13.36 3.63
C GLN A 90 -12.47 -12.37 3.39
N ASN A 91 -12.55 -11.16 3.96
CA ASN A 91 -11.52 -10.14 3.81
C ASN A 91 -10.24 -10.51 4.58
N ARG A 92 -10.39 -11.09 5.77
CA ARG A 92 -9.24 -11.62 6.53
C ARG A 92 -8.53 -12.74 5.77
N LYS A 93 -9.28 -13.67 5.15
CA LYS A 93 -8.71 -14.72 4.32
C LYS A 93 -7.98 -14.15 3.10
N ASP A 94 -8.58 -13.19 2.40
CA ASP A 94 -7.98 -12.52 1.24
C ASP A 94 -6.67 -11.81 1.63
N LEU A 95 -6.68 -11.05 2.71
CA LEU A 95 -5.46 -10.39 3.22
C LEU A 95 -4.35 -11.40 3.53
N THR A 96 -4.68 -12.49 4.23
CA THR A 96 -3.70 -13.53 4.57
C THR A 96 -3.07 -14.14 3.33
N ILE A 97 -3.86 -14.47 2.30
CA ILE A 97 -3.36 -15.03 1.04
C ILE A 97 -2.41 -14.03 0.36
N ARG A 98 -2.80 -12.74 0.25
CA ARG A 98 -1.96 -11.72 -0.39
C ARG A 98 -0.66 -11.47 0.37
N MET A 99 -0.72 -11.44 1.70
CA MET A 99 0.49 -11.34 2.52
C MET A 99 1.43 -12.52 2.29
N MET A 100 0.91 -13.75 2.29
CA MET A 100 1.72 -14.93 2.00
C MET A 100 2.35 -14.84 0.61
N GLN A 101 1.59 -14.49 -0.41
CA GLN A 101 2.10 -14.36 -1.78
C GLN A 101 3.15 -13.25 -1.92
N PHE A 102 2.94 -12.11 -1.24
CA PHE A 102 3.91 -11.02 -1.21
C PHE A 102 5.25 -11.47 -0.60
N PHE A 103 5.21 -12.10 0.56
CA PHE A 103 6.42 -12.59 1.21
C PHE A 103 7.04 -13.78 0.47
N ASP A 104 6.27 -14.67 -0.11
CA ASP A 104 6.79 -15.76 -0.95
C ASP A 104 7.54 -15.21 -2.17
N HIS A 105 7.05 -14.12 -2.77
CA HIS A 105 7.74 -13.48 -3.88
C HIS A 105 9.07 -12.84 -3.44
N TYR A 106 9.04 -12.00 -2.41
CA TYR A 106 10.23 -11.23 -2.03
C TYR A 106 11.25 -12.00 -1.19
N LEU A 107 10.81 -12.96 -0.39
CA LEU A 107 11.69 -13.70 0.52
C LEU A 107 12.09 -15.10 0.03
N LYS A 108 11.28 -15.68 -0.87
CA LYS A 108 11.51 -17.04 -1.39
C LYS A 108 11.71 -17.08 -2.91
N GLY A 109 11.72 -15.95 -3.59
CA GLY A 109 11.92 -15.85 -5.04
C GLY A 109 10.81 -16.48 -5.88
N LYS A 110 9.61 -16.72 -5.34
CA LYS A 110 8.50 -17.27 -6.13
C LYS A 110 8.01 -16.24 -7.15
N PRO A 111 7.42 -16.67 -8.28
CA PRO A 111 6.80 -15.77 -9.24
C PRO A 111 5.77 -14.86 -8.56
N ALA A 112 5.73 -13.59 -8.96
CA ALA A 112 4.75 -12.64 -8.43
C ALA A 112 3.33 -13.02 -8.89
N PRO A 113 2.31 -12.87 -8.06
CA PRO A 113 0.92 -13.11 -8.48
C PRO A 113 0.42 -11.99 -9.40
N VAL A 114 -0.64 -12.27 -10.15
CA VAL A 114 -1.24 -11.34 -11.11
C VAL A 114 -1.67 -10.03 -10.46
N TRP A 115 -2.20 -10.07 -9.23
CA TRP A 115 -2.60 -8.83 -8.53
C TRP A 115 -1.42 -7.89 -8.23
N MET A 116 -0.19 -8.41 -8.12
CA MET A 116 1.01 -7.58 -7.93
C MET A 116 1.57 -7.04 -9.24
N THR A 117 1.46 -7.79 -10.34
CA THR A 117 2.08 -7.44 -11.63
C THR A 117 1.17 -6.58 -12.50
N ARG A 118 -0.07 -7.01 -12.69
CA ARG A 118 -1.06 -6.35 -13.56
C ARG A 118 -2.09 -5.53 -12.77
N GLY A 119 -2.32 -5.91 -11.51
CA GLY A 119 -3.48 -5.44 -10.75
C GLY A 119 -4.78 -6.14 -11.21
N ILE A 120 -5.88 -5.80 -10.56
CA ILE A 120 -7.22 -6.29 -10.91
C ILE A 120 -8.08 -5.10 -11.32
N PRO A 121 -8.61 -5.07 -12.54
CA PRO A 121 -9.52 -4.02 -12.98
C PRO A 121 -10.74 -3.91 -12.07
N ALA A 122 -11.26 -2.70 -11.88
CA ALA A 122 -12.40 -2.45 -11.00
C ALA A 122 -13.65 -3.27 -11.40
N ILE A 123 -13.83 -3.52 -12.70
CA ILE A 123 -14.94 -4.32 -13.24
C ILE A 123 -14.84 -5.81 -12.82
N GLU A 124 -13.64 -6.31 -12.56
CA GLU A 124 -13.40 -7.69 -12.10
C GLU A 124 -13.45 -7.80 -10.57
N LYS A 125 -13.70 -6.71 -9.85
CA LYS A 125 -13.72 -6.68 -8.39
C LYS A 125 -14.75 -7.66 -7.83
N GLY A 126 -14.31 -8.55 -6.93
CA GLY A 126 -15.15 -9.59 -6.34
C GLY A 126 -15.30 -10.86 -7.19
N ILE A 127 -14.97 -10.81 -8.48
CA ILE A 127 -15.02 -11.95 -9.41
C ILE A 127 -13.63 -12.58 -9.51
N ASN A 128 -12.65 -11.80 -9.94
CA ASN A 128 -11.27 -12.22 -10.07
C ASN A 128 -10.43 -11.71 -8.89
N LYS A 129 -9.69 -12.57 -8.24
CA LYS A 129 -8.78 -12.23 -7.13
C LYS A 129 -7.35 -11.99 -7.57
N GLY A 130 -6.98 -12.49 -8.74
CA GLY A 130 -5.62 -12.40 -9.28
C GLY A 130 -4.58 -13.14 -8.44
N TYR A 131 -4.99 -14.22 -7.78
CA TYR A 131 -4.08 -15.01 -6.95
C TYR A 131 -3.13 -15.89 -7.78
N GLU A 132 -3.44 -16.09 -9.07
CA GLU A 132 -2.62 -16.88 -10.00
C GLU A 132 -1.22 -16.28 -10.08
N LEU A 133 -0.22 -17.12 -10.16
CA LEU A 133 1.15 -16.68 -10.39
C LEU A 133 1.31 -16.22 -11.84
N SER A 134 1.94 -15.07 -12.04
CA SER A 134 2.21 -14.59 -13.39
C SER A 134 3.29 -15.47 -14.03
N ASN A 135 2.93 -16.16 -15.10
CA ASN A 135 3.90 -16.86 -15.92
C ASN A 135 4.81 -15.81 -16.59
N GLY A 136 6.12 -15.88 -16.38
CA GLY A 136 7.10 -14.91 -16.87
C GLY A 136 7.11 -14.61 -18.39
N ASN A 137 6.25 -15.28 -19.15
CA ASN A 137 6.11 -15.10 -20.60
C ASN A 137 5.21 -13.94 -21.03
N SER A 138 4.37 -13.38 -20.14
CA SER A 138 3.42 -12.33 -20.53
C SER A 138 4.05 -10.94 -20.69
N VAL A 139 5.21 -10.69 -20.10
CA VAL A 139 5.91 -9.39 -20.19
C VAL A 139 6.71 -9.28 -21.50
N LYS A 140 7.23 -10.40 -22.01
CA LYS A 140 8.01 -10.40 -23.28
C LYS A 140 7.16 -10.18 -24.53
N GLN A 141 5.86 -10.50 -24.52
CA GLN A 141 5.00 -10.33 -25.69
C GLN A 141 4.57 -8.87 -25.93
N LYS A 142 4.33 -8.07 -24.89
CA LYS A 142 3.94 -6.65 -25.08
C LYS A 142 5.05 -5.79 -25.68
N ASN A 143 6.30 -6.04 -25.33
CA ASN A 143 7.42 -5.29 -25.89
C ASN A 143 7.73 -5.66 -27.35
N ARG A 144 7.42 -6.88 -27.81
CA ARG A 144 7.58 -7.26 -29.21
C ARG A 144 6.52 -6.67 -30.15
N THR A 145 5.29 -6.49 -29.66
CA THR A 145 4.19 -5.93 -30.46
C THR A 145 4.34 -4.42 -30.64
N GLN A 146 4.84 -3.70 -29.64
CA GLN A 146 5.10 -2.25 -29.76
C GLN A 146 6.29 -1.90 -30.66
N LEU A 147 7.26 -2.79 -30.80
CA LEU A 147 8.40 -2.59 -31.71
C LEU A 147 8.07 -2.94 -33.17
N ARG A 148 7.03 -3.71 -33.44
CA ARG A 148 6.58 -4.04 -34.81
C ARG A 148 5.67 -2.97 -35.43
N ASN A 149 5.02 -2.14 -34.63
CA ASN A 149 4.13 -1.07 -35.11
C ASN A 149 4.81 0.29 -35.28
N LYS A 150 6.14 0.34 -35.19
CA LYS A 150 6.96 1.54 -35.42
C LYS A 150 7.94 1.39 -36.64
N LYS A 151 7.54 0.56 -37.61
CA LYS A 151 8.23 0.52 -38.91
C LYS A 151 7.24 0.86 -40.02
#